data_72eda0ce6817750ee34a8f9158a916cb
#
_entry.id   72eda0ce6817750ee34a8f9158a916cb
#
_cell.length_a   1.000
_cell.length_b   1.000
_cell.length_c   1.000
_cell.angle_alpha   90.00
_cell.angle_beta   90.00
_cell.angle_gamma   90.00
#
_symmetry.space_group_name_H-M   'P 1'
#
loop_
_entity.id
_entity.type
_entity.pdbx_description
1 polymer ?
#
loop_
_entity_poly.entity_id
_entity_poly.type
_entity_poly.pdbx_seq_one_letter_code
_entity_poly.pdbx_strand_id
1 'polypeptide(L)'
;MKKAYSILVLLGILSLQACNSKKEQTKSSDVLTIKNAYFEQKPPGLIPEIFAPGSISISGRSEMGVSFSPDLDEMYFTVQQKFGVPADIYFSKLEDKKWTSFKKANFTKGKKAGEMEPNMSYDGNKIYFTAYNADFTDTSIWYVNRLNNGWSTAIKLDSPLNEHEVMTSTLAKNGDLYYTNLSKRFKTYYAPNINGKYPKFQEAEIEFGGHAFISPSQDYLIVDARNKEDKNQKSDLYVYFKKKDGAWTKPINLGTTVNSTFDETVATVTPDGKYLIFSRRTEGNALNLYWVSTEVISKLKMNYFKK
;
A
#
# COMPACT_ATOMS: atom_id res chain seq x y z
N MET A 1 -46.40 73.25 26.24
CA MET A 1 -45.14 72.56 26.58
C MET A 1 -45.38 71.10 26.76
N LYS A 2 -45.24 70.28 25.73
CA LYS A 2 -45.13 68.82 25.83
C LYS A 2 -44.43 68.39 24.60
N LYS A 3 -43.23 67.83 24.72
CA LYS A 3 -42.43 67.28 23.63
C LYS A 3 -42.83 65.81 23.40
N ALA A 4 -43.16 65.47 22.20
CA ALA A 4 -43.35 64.09 21.77
C ALA A 4 -42.04 63.54 21.21
N TYR A 5 -41.67 62.37 21.64
CA TYR A 5 -40.53 61.62 21.12
C TYR A 5 -41.07 60.58 20.17
N SER A 6 -40.67 60.65 18.90
CA SER A 6 -40.86 59.59 17.94
C SER A 6 -39.62 58.74 17.91
N ILE A 7 -39.76 57.48 18.24
CA ILE A 7 -38.71 56.47 18.11
C ILE A 7 -38.87 55.76 16.78
N LEU A 8 -37.87 55.90 15.94
CA LEU A 8 -37.74 55.16 14.70
C LEU A 8 -37.07 53.80 15.00
N VAL A 9 -37.77 52.72 14.80
CA VAL A 9 -37.21 51.40 14.82
C VAL A 9 -37.00 50.96 13.36
N LEU A 10 -35.76 50.98 12.93
CA LEU A 10 -35.33 50.36 11.71
C LEU A 10 -34.53 49.13 12.06
N LEU A 11 -35.09 47.96 11.91
CA LEU A 11 -34.38 46.71 12.08
C LEU A 11 -34.13 46.04 10.76
N GLY A 12 -32.90 45.90 10.47
CA GLY A 12 -32.40 45.19 9.32
C GLY A 12 -32.67 43.70 9.37
N ILE A 13 -33.15 43.24 8.25
CA ILE A 13 -33.15 41.81 7.88
C ILE A 13 -32.14 41.70 6.76
N LEU A 14 -30.94 41.28 7.09
CA LEU A 14 -29.96 40.84 6.08
C LEU A 14 -28.90 39.98 6.78
N SER A 15 -28.99 38.66 6.60
CA SER A 15 -27.87 37.77 6.53
C SER A 15 -28.23 36.32 6.87
N LEU A 16 -28.85 35.62 5.92
CA LEU A 16 -28.88 34.16 5.89
C LEU A 16 -28.87 33.69 4.40
N GLN A 17 -27.78 33.98 3.71
CA GLN A 17 -27.45 33.28 2.45
C GLN A 17 -25.94 33.27 2.23
N ALA A 18 -25.24 32.47 3.00
CA ALA A 18 -23.86 32.12 2.70
C ALA A 18 -23.47 30.82 3.40
N CYS A 19 -24.09 29.70 3.02
CA CYS A 19 -23.64 28.41 3.52
C CYS A 19 -24.07 27.24 2.63
N ASN A 20 -24.01 27.37 1.29
CA ASN A 20 -24.29 26.21 0.43
C ASN A 20 -23.33 26.02 -0.76
N SER A 21 -22.39 26.91 -1.01
CA SER A 21 -21.49 26.77 -2.16
C SER A 21 -20.18 26.01 -1.90
N LYS A 22 -19.78 25.82 -0.63
CA LYS A 22 -18.53 25.10 -0.31
C LYS A 22 -18.66 23.57 -0.25
N LYS A 23 -19.87 23.04 -0.06
CA LYS A 23 -20.06 21.56 0.01
C LYS A 23 -20.13 20.86 -1.36
N GLU A 24 -20.58 21.54 -2.40
CA GLU A 24 -20.63 20.95 -3.74
C GLU A 24 -19.27 20.99 -4.46
N GLN A 25 -18.48 22.04 -4.27
CA GLN A 25 -17.15 22.09 -4.85
C GLN A 25 -16.17 21.07 -4.26
N THR A 26 -16.22 20.81 -2.94
CA THR A 26 -15.41 19.77 -2.31
C THR A 26 -15.78 18.37 -2.81
N LYS A 27 -17.07 18.05 -2.89
CA LYS A 27 -17.51 16.73 -3.41
C LYS A 27 -17.15 16.51 -4.89
N SER A 28 -17.23 17.55 -5.71
CA SER A 28 -16.89 17.46 -7.14
C SER A 28 -15.37 17.33 -7.36
N SER A 29 -14.55 18.05 -6.60
CA SER A 29 -13.09 17.93 -6.70
C SER A 29 -12.59 16.60 -6.17
N ASP A 30 -13.11 16.11 -5.03
CA ASP A 30 -12.75 14.83 -4.45
C ASP A 30 -13.13 13.65 -5.35
N VAL A 31 -14.33 13.68 -5.96
CA VAL A 31 -14.76 12.65 -6.89
C VAL A 31 -13.92 12.64 -8.17
N LEU A 32 -13.54 13.81 -8.69
CA LEU A 32 -12.66 13.93 -9.85
C LEU A 32 -11.22 13.50 -9.53
N THR A 33 -10.72 13.85 -8.34
CA THR A 33 -9.39 13.45 -7.89
C THR A 33 -9.31 11.92 -7.72
N ILE A 34 -10.31 11.31 -7.08
CA ILE A 34 -10.40 9.85 -6.93
C ILE A 34 -10.49 9.15 -8.28
N LYS A 35 -11.27 9.66 -9.22
CA LYS A 35 -11.40 9.06 -10.56
C LYS A 35 -10.07 9.03 -11.30
N ASN A 36 -9.26 10.08 -11.17
CA ASN A 36 -7.96 10.18 -11.85
C ASN A 36 -6.85 9.43 -11.09
N ALA A 37 -7.00 9.22 -9.77
CA ALA A 37 -6.01 8.55 -8.93
C ALA A 37 -5.68 7.11 -9.40
N TYR A 38 -6.61 6.45 -10.09
CA TYR A 38 -6.47 5.06 -10.55
C TYR A 38 -6.46 4.96 -12.08
N PHE A 39 -5.73 5.86 -12.77
CA PHE A 39 -5.53 5.84 -14.23
C PHE A 39 -6.86 5.89 -15.01
N GLU A 40 -7.85 6.58 -14.48
CA GLU A 40 -9.20 6.68 -15.03
C GLU A 40 -9.90 5.31 -15.22
N GLN A 41 -9.30 4.24 -14.71
CA GLN A 41 -9.89 2.92 -14.78
C GLN A 41 -11.15 2.86 -13.93
N LYS A 42 -12.17 2.19 -14.46
CA LYS A 42 -13.39 1.92 -13.70
C LYS A 42 -13.06 1.05 -12.48
N PRO A 43 -13.45 1.45 -11.26
CA PRO A 43 -13.19 0.66 -10.07
C PRO A 43 -13.72 -0.77 -10.17
N PRO A 44 -12.96 -1.78 -9.70
CA PRO A 44 -13.38 -3.17 -9.70
C PRO A 44 -14.44 -3.42 -8.61
N GLY A 45 -15.24 -4.46 -8.83
CA GLY A 45 -16.14 -4.99 -7.80
C GLY A 45 -15.42 -5.98 -6.86
N LEU A 46 -16.07 -7.13 -6.63
CA LEU A 46 -15.54 -8.20 -5.78
C LEU A 46 -14.68 -9.22 -6.54
N ILE A 47 -14.57 -9.08 -7.84
CA ILE A 47 -13.74 -9.93 -8.72
C ILE A 47 -12.51 -9.12 -9.10
N PRO A 48 -11.30 -9.66 -8.92
CA PRO A 48 -10.07 -8.97 -9.31
C PRO A 48 -10.00 -8.72 -10.81
N GLU A 49 -9.56 -7.52 -11.17
CA GLU A 49 -9.30 -7.08 -12.54
C GLU A 49 -7.82 -6.69 -12.67
N ILE A 50 -7.27 -6.70 -13.88
CA ILE A 50 -5.90 -6.19 -14.12
C ILE A 50 -5.89 -4.69 -13.84
N PHE A 51 -4.91 -4.24 -13.06
CA PHE A 51 -4.73 -2.82 -12.74
C PHE A 51 -3.96 -2.11 -13.86
N ALA A 52 -4.52 -1.02 -14.38
CA ALA A 52 -3.95 -0.15 -15.41
C ALA A 52 -3.29 -0.92 -16.58
N PRO A 53 -4.07 -1.78 -17.30
CA PRO A 53 -3.56 -2.59 -18.39
C PRO A 53 -2.97 -1.73 -19.52
N GLY A 54 -1.82 -2.16 -20.04
CA GLY A 54 -1.10 -1.44 -21.10
C GLY A 54 -0.34 -0.19 -20.65
N SER A 55 -0.62 0.31 -19.41
CA SER A 55 0.11 1.44 -18.82
C SER A 55 1.09 0.96 -17.76
N ILE A 56 0.62 0.19 -16.79
CA ILE A 56 1.41 -0.39 -15.71
C ILE A 56 1.59 -1.88 -15.93
N SER A 57 0.49 -2.64 -15.97
CA SER A 57 0.54 -4.06 -16.25
C SER A 57 0.79 -4.30 -17.73
N ILE A 58 2.02 -4.69 -18.07
CA ILE A 58 2.52 -4.82 -19.43
C ILE A 58 3.00 -6.27 -19.66
N SER A 59 2.56 -6.88 -20.74
CA SER A 59 2.98 -8.24 -21.10
C SER A 59 4.51 -8.34 -21.26
N GLY A 60 5.08 -9.43 -20.77
CA GLY A 60 6.50 -9.78 -20.95
C GLY A 60 7.45 -9.25 -19.87
N ARG A 61 6.97 -8.50 -18.88
CA ARG A 61 7.71 -8.11 -17.69
C ARG A 61 6.87 -8.35 -16.43
N SER A 62 7.49 -8.28 -15.27
CA SER A 62 6.79 -8.43 -13.99
C SER A 62 6.62 -7.09 -13.31
N GLU A 63 5.41 -6.81 -12.79
CA GLU A 63 5.11 -5.72 -11.89
C GLU A 63 4.68 -6.26 -10.53
N MET A 64 5.20 -5.64 -9.46
CA MET A 64 4.92 -6.04 -8.09
C MET A 64 5.06 -4.87 -7.10
N GLY A 65 4.56 -5.04 -5.89
CA GLY A 65 4.78 -4.13 -4.78
C GLY A 65 4.47 -2.67 -5.15
N VAL A 66 3.20 -2.27 -5.06
CA VAL A 66 2.76 -0.91 -5.35
C VAL A 66 2.54 -0.11 -4.07
N SER A 67 2.87 1.16 -4.11
CA SER A 67 2.60 2.12 -3.03
C SER A 67 2.15 3.45 -3.61
N PHE A 68 1.12 4.04 -3.02
CA PHE A 68 0.65 5.37 -3.34
C PHE A 68 1.01 6.37 -2.24
N SER A 69 1.10 7.65 -2.60
CA SER A 69 1.10 8.74 -1.62
C SER A 69 -0.24 8.79 -0.87
N PRO A 70 -0.26 9.35 0.36
CA PRO A 70 -1.51 9.52 1.11
C PRO A 70 -2.60 10.25 0.34
N ASP A 71 -2.22 11.23 -0.50
CA ASP A 71 -3.13 12.04 -1.30
C ASP A 71 -3.46 11.40 -2.68
N LEU A 72 -2.93 10.19 -2.96
CA LEU A 72 -3.14 9.45 -4.21
C LEU A 72 -2.64 10.18 -5.47
N ASP A 73 -1.66 11.07 -5.34
CA ASP A 73 -1.08 11.87 -6.42
C ASP A 73 0.33 11.41 -6.85
N GLU A 74 0.93 10.48 -6.11
CA GLU A 74 2.16 9.78 -6.48
C GLU A 74 1.96 8.28 -6.38
N MET A 75 2.54 7.53 -7.30
CA MET A 75 2.55 6.08 -7.28
C MET A 75 3.96 5.57 -7.53
N TYR A 76 4.35 4.55 -6.77
CA TYR A 76 5.62 3.82 -6.89
C TYR A 76 5.32 2.33 -7.02
N PHE A 77 6.02 1.63 -7.89
CA PHE A 77 5.87 0.19 -8.06
C PHE A 77 7.16 -0.44 -8.57
N THR A 78 7.30 -1.72 -8.36
CA THR A 78 8.45 -2.50 -8.80
C THR A 78 8.24 -3.02 -10.20
N VAL A 79 9.26 -2.94 -11.03
CA VAL A 79 9.33 -3.56 -12.36
C VAL A 79 10.55 -4.46 -12.43
N GLN A 80 10.33 -5.72 -12.80
CA GLN A 80 11.39 -6.66 -13.17
C GLN A 80 11.25 -7.00 -14.66
N GLN A 81 12.18 -6.52 -15.46
CA GLN A 81 12.11 -6.64 -16.93
C GLN A 81 12.16 -8.09 -17.43
N LYS A 82 12.87 -8.96 -16.69
CA LYS A 82 13.02 -10.37 -16.98
C LYS A 82 13.34 -11.12 -15.69
N PHE A 83 12.85 -12.31 -15.54
CA PHE A 83 13.20 -13.17 -14.41
C PHE A 83 14.72 -13.34 -14.27
N GLY A 84 15.25 -13.19 -13.05
CA GLY A 84 16.66 -13.25 -12.73
C GLY A 84 17.45 -11.95 -12.99
N VAL A 85 16.83 -10.91 -13.55
CA VAL A 85 17.44 -9.57 -13.66
C VAL A 85 17.01 -8.75 -12.43
N PRO A 86 17.89 -7.93 -11.83
CA PRO A 86 17.51 -7.05 -10.74
C PRO A 86 16.30 -6.17 -11.09
N ALA A 87 15.42 -5.98 -10.13
CA ALA A 87 14.24 -5.16 -10.27
C ALA A 87 14.55 -3.68 -10.01
N ASP A 88 13.70 -2.81 -10.52
CA ASP A 88 13.78 -1.37 -10.34
C ASP A 88 12.46 -0.81 -9.83
N ILE A 89 12.52 0.23 -9.01
CA ILE A 89 11.33 1.00 -8.63
C ILE A 89 11.08 2.06 -9.70
N TYR A 90 9.84 2.08 -10.21
CA TYR A 90 9.33 3.11 -11.10
C TYR A 90 8.31 3.96 -10.37
N PHE A 91 8.14 5.20 -10.81
CA PHE A 91 7.15 6.10 -10.25
C PHE A 91 6.48 6.96 -11.34
N SER A 92 5.31 7.46 -10.99
CA SER A 92 4.58 8.48 -11.71
C SER A 92 3.92 9.44 -10.72
N LYS A 93 3.64 10.66 -11.17
CA LYS A 93 2.94 11.69 -10.40
C LYS A 93 1.69 12.15 -11.16
N LEU A 94 0.68 12.53 -10.43
CA LEU A 94 -0.52 13.12 -10.97
C LEU A 94 -0.33 14.65 -11.06
N GLU A 95 -0.05 15.15 -12.25
CA GLU A 95 0.12 16.57 -12.54
C GLU A 95 -0.99 17.01 -13.48
N ASP A 96 -1.66 18.11 -13.20
CA ASP A 96 -2.79 18.64 -14.00
C ASP A 96 -3.84 17.57 -14.32
N LYS A 97 -4.16 16.72 -13.34
CA LYS A 97 -5.10 15.59 -13.44
C LYS A 97 -4.68 14.48 -14.40
N LYS A 98 -3.43 14.43 -14.80
CA LYS A 98 -2.86 13.37 -15.64
C LYS A 98 -1.64 12.74 -14.99
N TRP A 99 -1.53 11.43 -15.09
CA TRP A 99 -0.32 10.74 -14.67
C TRP A 99 0.82 11.04 -15.65
N THR A 100 1.97 11.41 -15.09
CA THR A 100 3.20 11.61 -15.88
C THR A 100 3.72 10.29 -16.43
N SER A 101 4.62 10.35 -17.42
CA SER A 101 5.31 9.15 -17.87
C SER A 101 6.10 8.51 -16.73
N PHE A 102 6.09 7.17 -16.67
CA PHE A 102 6.83 6.42 -15.66
C PHE A 102 8.32 6.62 -15.77
N LYS A 103 8.97 6.89 -14.64
CA LYS A 103 10.41 7.08 -14.53
C LYS A 103 10.99 6.14 -13.49
N LYS A 104 12.22 5.68 -13.71
CA LYS A 104 12.97 4.89 -12.73
C LYS A 104 13.39 5.80 -11.56
N ALA A 105 13.15 5.36 -10.34
CA ALA A 105 13.45 6.12 -9.13
C ALA A 105 14.96 6.15 -8.84
N ASN A 106 15.65 4.99 -8.95
CA ASN A 106 17.08 4.85 -8.73
C ASN A 106 17.55 5.49 -7.41
N PHE A 107 16.89 5.13 -6.30
CA PHE A 107 17.10 5.73 -4.98
C PHE A 107 18.51 5.51 -4.44
N THR A 108 19.08 4.31 -4.65
CA THR A 108 20.43 3.96 -4.19
C THR A 108 21.53 4.53 -5.09
N LYS A 109 21.17 5.11 -6.26
CA LYS A 109 22.11 5.67 -7.24
C LYS A 109 23.18 4.64 -7.66
N GLY A 110 22.75 3.39 -7.86
CA GLY A 110 23.61 2.29 -8.28
C GLY A 110 24.47 1.65 -7.17
N LYS A 111 24.29 2.02 -5.89
CA LYS A 111 24.95 1.31 -4.77
C LYS A 111 24.44 -0.12 -4.60
N LYS A 112 23.24 -0.39 -5.05
CA LYS A 112 22.60 -1.69 -5.08
C LYS A 112 22.14 -2.00 -6.49
N ALA A 113 22.16 -3.26 -6.86
CA ALA A 113 21.77 -3.69 -8.20
C ALA A 113 20.25 -3.70 -8.38
N GLY A 114 19.50 -4.04 -7.33
CA GLY A 114 18.05 -4.07 -7.36
C GLY A 114 17.42 -3.24 -6.26
N GLU A 115 16.27 -2.65 -6.58
CA GLU A 115 15.38 -1.92 -5.69
C GLU A 115 13.95 -2.40 -5.93
N MET A 116 13.21 -2.77 -4.87
CA MET A 116 11.85 -3.30 -5.01
C MET A 116 10.97 -3.02 -3.80
N GLU A 117 9.67 -3.20 -3.99
CA GLU A 117 8.62 -3.19 -2.96
C GLU A 117 8.62 -1.88 -2.15
N PRO A 118 8.42 -0.75 -2.85
CA PRO A 118 8.33 0.54 -2.18
C PRO A 118 7.10 0.59 -1.27
N ASN A 119 7.27 1.20 -0.09
CA ASN A 119 6.17 1.50 0.83
C ASN A 119 6.33 2.91 1.39
N MET A 120 5.41 3.78 1.02
CA MET A 120 5.38 5.16 1.51
C MET A 120 4.77 5.21 2.91
N SER A 121 5.39 6.00 3.79
CA SER A 121 4.84 6.28 5.12
C SER A 121 3.52 7.05 5.02
N TYR A 122 2.65 6.86 6.00
CA TYR A 122 1.32 7.50 6.03
C TYR A 122 1.33 9.03 6.09
N ASP A 123 2.47 9.63 6.46
CA ASP A 123 2.68 11.08 6.42
C ASP A 123 3.29 11.55 5.09
N GLY A 124 3.57 10.63 4.16
CA GLY A 124 4.19 10.92 2.87
C GLY A 124 5.65 11.33 2.92
N ASN A 125 6.31 11.29 4.08
CA ASN A 125 7.64 11.86 4.29
C ASN A 125 8.79 10.87 4.04
N LYS A 126 8.49 9.57 3.95
CA LYS A 126 9.47 8.53 3.68
C LYS A 126 8.95 7.49 2.71
N ILE A 127 9.85 6.92 1.92
CA ILE A 127 9.61 5.67 1.20
C ILE A 127 10.62 4.65 1.74
N TYR A 128 10.12 3.54 2.28
CA TYR A 128 10.90 2.36 2.61
C TYR A 128 10.88 1.40 1.42
N PHE A 129 11.95 0.67 1.21
CA PHE A 129 12.05 -0.28 0.11
C PHE A 129 13.12 -1.33 0.39
N THR A 130 13.07 -2.44 -0.32
CA THR A 130 14.09 -3.47 -0.32
C THR A 130 15.16 -3.14 -1.34
N ALA A 131 16.44 -3.22 -0.96
CA ALA A 131 17.56 -3.12 -1.89
C ALA A 131 18.53 -4.29 -1.71
N TYR A 132 19.11 -4.78 -2.82
CA TYR A 132 19.88 -6.02 -2.86
C TYR A 132 20.95 -6.02 -3.95
N ASN A 133 21.91 -6.95 -3.87
CA ASN A 133 22.97 -7.16 -4.86
C ASN A 133 22.43 -7.94 -6.08
N ALA A 134 23.21 -8.00 -7.16
CA ALA A 134 22.80 -8.61 -8.43
C ALA A 134 22.43 -10.10 -8.32
N ASP A 135 22.99 -10.82 -7.37
CA ASP A 135 22.73 -12.22 -7.06
C ASP A 135 21.63 -12.43 -6.00
N PHE A 136 20.86 -11.38 -5.72
CA PHE A 136 19.82 -11.36 -4.69
C PHE A 136 20.35 -11.62 -3.26
N THR A 137 21.58 -11.20 -2.96
CA THR A 137 22.18 -11.21 -1.62
C THR A 137 22.22 -9.82 -1.01
N ASP A 138 22.57 -9.72 0.29
CA ASP A 138 22.59 -8.48 1.07
C ASP A 138 21.27 -7.70 0.90
N THR A 139 20.16 -8.47 0.93
CA THR A 139 18.81 -7.90 0.92
C THR A 139 18.57 -7.19 2.25
N SER A 140 18.21 -5.93 2.17
CA SER A 140 18.05 -5.09 3.34
C SER A 140 17.01 -3.99 3.10
N ILE A 141 16.45 -3.47 4.19
CA ILE A 141 15.49 -2.37 4.13
C ILE A 141 16.26 -1.05 4.13
N TRP A 142 15.96 -0.23 3.14
CA TRP A 142 16.46 1.12 2.94
C TRP A 142 15.28 2.10 2.95
N TYR A 143 15.59 3.39 3.11
CA TYR A 143 14.59 4.44 2.98
C TYR A 143 15.17 5.69 2.36
N VAL A 144 14.29 6.53 1.82
CA VAL A 144 14.56 7.92 1.42
C VAL A 144 13.64 8.85 2.18
N ASN A 145 14.13 10.06 2.45
CA ASN A 145 13.33 11.13 3.05
C ASN A 145 12.83 12.07 1.96
N ARG A 146 11.61 12.59 2.14
CA ARG A 146 11.08 13.63 1.27
C ARG A 146 11.88 14.93 1.45
N LEU A 147 12.17 15.58 0.32
CA LEU A 147 12.76 16.91 0.22
C LEU A 147 11.76 17.82 -0.49
N ASN A 148 12.01 19.13 -0.48
CA ASN A 148 11.17 20.08 -1.20
C ASN A 148 11.04 19.73 -2.69
N ASN A 149 12.12 19.18 -3.29
CA ASN A 149 12.13 18.75 -4.68
C ASN A 149 12.60 17.29 -4.77
N GLY A 150 11.67 16.33 -4.50
CA GLY A 150 11.92 14.90 -4.66
C GLY A 150 12.39 14.20 -3.39
N TRP A 151 13.40 13.34 -3.50
CA TRP A 151 13.84 12.43 -2.45
C TRP A 151 15.33 12.57 -2.15
N SER A 152 15.71 12.29 -0.91
CA SER A 152 17.11 12.23 -0.49
C SER A 152 17.85 11.06 -1.18
N THR A 153 19.16 10.99 -1.01
CA THR A 153 19.89 9.75 -1.26
C THR A 153 19.40 8.68 -0.30
N ALA A 154 19.32 7.43 -0.78
CA ALA A 154 18.88 6.30 0.02
C ALA A 154 19.83 6.02 1.21
N ILE A 155 19.24 5.69 2.33
CA ILE A 155 19.89 5.37 3.59
C ILE A 155 19.51 3.95 3.97
N LYS A 156 20.50 3.07 4.23
CA LYS A 156 20.22 1.76 4.81
C LYS A 156 19.64 1.96 6.21
N LEU A 157 18.53 1.30 6.51
CA LEU A 157 17.89 1.43 7.81
C LEU A 157 18.82 0.95 8.91
N ASP A 158 19.20 1.85 9.80
CA ASP A 158 20.01 1.55 10.98
C ASP A 158 19.14 0.84 12.04
N SER A 159 19.14 -0.48 11.96
CA SER A 159 18.34 -1.35 12.83
C SER A 159 18.89 -2.78 12.83
N PRO A 160 18.83 -3.49 13.96
CA PRO A 160 19.23 -4.90 14.06
C PRO A 160 18.49 -5.83 13.08
N LEU A 161 17.31 -5.43 12.57
CA LEU A 161 16.60 -6.25 11.59
C LEU A 161 17.42 -6.46 10.30
N ASN A 162 18.25 -5.48 9.92
CA ASN A 162 19.14 -5.54 8.76
C ASN A 162 20.45 -6.32 8.99
N GLU A 163 20.62 -6.97 10.14
CA GLU A 163 21.63 -8.02 10.37
C GLU A 163 21.20 -9.35 9.74
N HIS A 164 19.98 -9.43 9.23
CA HIS A 164 19.39 -10.54 8.49
C HIS A 164 19.09 -10.16 7.05
N GLU A 165 18.90 -11.16 6.20
CA GLU A 165 18.32 -10.98 4.88
C GLU A 165 16.81 -10.69 5.04
N VAL A 166 16.38 -9.48 4.69
CA VAL A 166 15.02 -8.99 4.91
C VAL A 166 14.48 -8.27 3.69
N MET A 167 13.15 -8.32 3.50
CA MET A 167 12.46 -7.68 2.39
C MET A 167 11.02 -7.27 2.77
N THR A 168 10.34 -6.60 1.84
CA THR A 168 8.91 -6.25 1.92
C THR A 168 8.54 -5.59 3.24
N SER A 169 8.90 -4.33 3.38
CA SER A 169 8.52 -3.55 4.57
C SER A 169 7.21 -2.82 4.36
N THR A 170 6.29 -2.92 5.31
CA THR A 170 5.06 -2.13 5.38
C THR A 170 4.90 -1.49 6.74
N LEU A 171 4.23 -0.35 6.80
CA LEU A 171 4.09 0.41 8.04
C LEU A 171 2.65 0.46 8.50
N ALA A 172 2.45 0.39 9.81
CA ALA A 172 1.22 0.83 10.44
C ALA A 172 1.21 2.36 10.57
N LYS A 173 0.04 2.96 10.85
CA LYS A 173 -0.09 4.43 10.96
C LYS A 173 0.76 5.04 12.08
N ASN A 174 1.04 4.28 13.15
CA ASN A 174 1.92 4.69 14.24
C ASN A 174 3.42 4.53 13.89
N GLY A 175 3.74 4.07 12.68
CA GLY A 175 5.10 3.86 12.21
C GLY A 175 5.70 2.50 12.56
N ASP A 176 4.98 1.61 13.23
CA ASP A 176 5.45 0.25 13.45
C ASP A 176 5.68 -0.44 12.11
N LEU A 177 6.79 -1.17 11.98
CA LEU A 177 7.25 -1.77 10.74
C LEU A 177 7.01 -3.28 10.77
N TYR A 178 6.34 -3.79 9.74
CA TYR A 178 6.21 -5.22 9.46
C TYR A 178 7.05 -5.56 8.24
N TYR A 179 7.73 -6.69 8.26
CA TYR A 179 8.63 -7.08 7.17
C TYR A 179 8.78 -8.60 7.06
N THR A 180 9.33 -9.06 5.95
CA THR A 180 9.63 -10.47 5.71
C THR A 180 11.09 -10.76 6.03
N ASN A 181 11.35 -11.74 6.89
CA ASN A 181 12.69 -12.21 7.21
C ASN A 181 13.00 -13.47 6.38
N LEU A 182 13.88 -13.35 5.39
CA LEU A 182 14.31 -14.43 4.51
C LEU A 182 15.19 -15.45 5.24
N SER A 183 16.06 -14.98 6.14
CA SER A 183 16.94 -15.83 6.95
C SER A 183 16.17 -16.74 7.93
N LYS A 184 14.88 -16.45 8.16
CA LYS A 184 13.96 -17.18 9.04
C LYS A 184 12.82 -17.85 8.28
N ARG A 185 13.11 -18.41 7.10
CA ARG A 185 12.16 -19.17 6.29
C ARG A 185 10.96 -18.37 5.81
N PHE A 186 11.18 -17.14 5.35
CA PHE A 186 10.13 -16.31 4.76
C PHE A 186 8.98 -16.00 5.72
N LYS A 187 9.30 -15.63 6.96
CA LYS A 187 8.32 -15.31 7.99
C LYS A 187 8.14 -13.81 8.14
N THR A 188 6.95 -13.42 8.55
CA THR A 188 6.63 -12.04 8.92
C THR A 188 7.17 -11.71 10.31
N TYR A 189 7.85 -10.59 10.39
CA TYR A 189 8.40 -9.99 11.60
C TYR A 189 7.81 -8.60 11.83
N TYR A 190 7.91 -8.15 13.06
CA TYR A 190 7.40 -6.87 13.53
C TYR A 190 8.50 -6.14 14.30
N ALA A 191 8.68 -4.86 14.01
CA ALA A 191 9.60 -3.96 14.68
C ALA A 191 8.84 -2.70 15.14
N PRO A 192 8.66 -2.50 16.47
CA PRO A 192 7.97 -1.32 16.98
C PRO A 192 8.76 -0.06 16.71
N ASN A 193 8.07 1.00 16.33
CA ASN A 193 8.64 2.32 16.18
C ASN A 193 8.87 2.95 17.55
N ILE A 194 10.12 3.21 17.90
CA ILE A 194 10.50 3.93 19.12
C ILE A 194 11.20 5.22 18.71
N ASN A 195 10.49 6.33 18.73
CA ASN A 195 11.01 7.66 18.35
C ASN A 195 11.68 7.68 16.96
N GLY A 196 11.06 7.06 15.97
CA GLY A 196 11.55 6.99 14.58
C GLY A 196 12.66 5.97 14.35
N LYS A 197 12.96 5.11 15.32
CA LYS A 197 13.96 4.04 15.26
C LYS A 197 13.33 2.67 15.50
N TYR A 198 14.02 1.61 15.08
CA TYR A 198 13.60 0.22 15.25
C TYR A 198 14.69 -0.58 15.99
N PRO A 199 14.92 -0.33 17.31
CA PRO A 199 16.01 -0.93 18.07
C PRO A 199 15.78 -2.40 18.42
N LYS A 200 14.59 -2.91 18.20
CA LYS A 200 14.20 -4.31 18.48
C LYS A 200 13.18 -4.80 17.46
N PHE A 201 13.13 -6.10 17.31
CA PHE A 201 12.15 -6.78 16.46
C PHE A 201 11.79 -8.14 17.06
N GLN A 202 10.68 -8.70 16.62
CA GLN A 202 10.23 -10.04 16.98
C GLN A 202 9.44 -10.66 15.83
N GLU A 203 9.30 -11.99 15.83
CA GLU A 203 8.41 -12.69 14.91
C GLU A 203 6.96 -12.23 15.17
N ALA A 204 6.19 -11.94 14.13
CA ALA A 204 4.77 -11.70 14.25
C ALA A 204 4.09 -13.00 14.69
N GLU A 205 3.18 -12.90 15.68
CA GLU A 205 2.49 -14.06 16.23
C GLU A 205 1.38 -14.57 15.29
N ILE A 206 1.78 -14.97 14.06
CA ILE A 206 0.93 -15.56 13.03
C ILE A 206 1.45 -16.95 12.66
N GLU A 207 0.60 -17.82 12.10
CA GLU A 207 0.98 -19.20 11.79
C GLU A 207 2.02 -19.28 10.65
N PHE A 208 1.81 -18.49 9.59
CA PHE A 208 2.68 -18.49 8.40
C PHE A 208 2.47 -17.23 7.55
N GLY A 209 3.33 -17.05 6.55
CA GLY A 209 3.23 -16.07 5.50
C GLY A 209 4.33 -15.01 5.53
N GLY A 210 4.55 -14.43 4.36
CA GLY A 210 5.48 -13.33 4.10
C GLY A 210 4.84 -12.23 3.28
N HIS A 211 5.63 -11.32 2.74
CA HIS A 211 5.18 -10.12 2.01
C HIS A 211 4.01 -9.41 2.71
N ALA A 212 4.14 -9.24 4.02
CA ALA A 212 3.05 -8.80 4.85
C ALA A 212 2.65 -7.35 4.56
N PHE A 213 1.35 -7.12 4.38
CA PHE A 213 0.73 -5.80 4.46
C PHE A 213 0.01 -5.67 5.80
N ILE A 214 0.38 -4.67 6.58
CA ILE A 214 -0.32 -4.31 7.83
C ILE A 214 -1.30 -3.18 7.57
N SER A 215 -2.55 -3.31 8.05
CA SER A 215 -3.51 -2.22 8.00
C SER A 215 -3.06 -1.03 8.85
N PRO A 216 -3.47 0.22 8.51
CA PRO A 216 -3.07 1.41 9.26
C PRO A 216 -3.32 1.33 10.76
N SER A 217 -4.45 0.73 11.16
CA SER A 217 -4.89 0.53 12.55
C SER A 217 -4.36 -0.75 13.18
N GLN A 218 -3.61 -1.56 12.45
CA GLN A 218 -3.13 -2.88 12.87
C GLN A 218 -4.27 -3.85 13.25
N ASP A 219 -5.45 -3.70 12.68
CA ASP A 219 -6.60 -4.55 12.95
C ASP A 219 -6.72 -5.74 11.99
N TYR A 220 -5.98 -5.73 10.88
CA TYR A 220 -5.76 -6.89 10.02
C TYR A 220 -4.37 -6.87 9.37
N LEU A 221 -3.92 -8.06 8.99
CA LEU A 221 -2.66 -8.33 8.30
C LEU A 221 -2.96 -9.22 7.10
N ILE A 222 -2.45 -8.87 5.91
CA ILE A 222 -2.52 -9.70 4.72
C ILE A 222 -1.13 -10.26 4.46
N VAL A 223 -1.05 -11.54 4.13
CA VAL A 223 0.19 -12.22 3.74
C VAL A 223 -0.05 -13.10 2.53
N ASP A 224 1.00 -13.49 1.85
CA ASP A 224 0.95 -14.61 0.92
C ASP A 224 1.71 -15.81 1.47
N ALA A 225 1.19 -16.99 1.12
CA ALA A 225 1.81 -18.25 1.50
C ALA A 225 1.39 -19.36 0.53
N ARG A 226 2.24 -20.39 0.40
CA ARG A 226 1.88 -21.58 -0.36
C ARG A 226 0.65 -22.24 0.22
N ASN A 227 -0.35 -22.45 -0.61
CA ASN A 227 -1.53 -23.21 -0.27
C ASN A 227 -1.21 -24.71 -0.27
N LYS A 228 -1.10 -25.30 0.90
CA LYS A 228 -0.77 -26.75 1.03
C LYS A 228 -1.90 -27.66 0.58
N GLU A 229 -3.12 -27.15 0.48
CA GLU A 229 -4.30 -27.89 0.00
C GLU A 229 -4.38 -27.90 -1.53
N ASP A 230 -3.70 -26.96 -2.19
CA ASP A 230 -3.56 -26.94 -3.66
C ASP A 230 -2.52 -27.94 -4.12
N LYS A 231 -2.91 -28.80 -5.07
CA LYS A 231 -2.01 -29.79 -5.69
C LYS A 231 -0.76 -29.14 -6.32
N ASN A 232 -0.87 -27.94 -6.84
CA ASN A 232 0.21 -27.19 -7.44
C ASN A 232 1.02 -26.38 -6.42
N GLN A 233 0.60 -26.34 -5.14
CA GLN A 233 1.19 -25.55 -4.06
C GLN A 233 1.42 -24.09 -4.45
N LYS A 234 0.44 -23.49 -5.13
CA LYS A 234 0.48 -22.09 -5.50
C LYS A 234 0.40 -21.20 -4.28
N SER A 235 0.93 -19.99 -4.41
CA SER A 235 0.84 -18.98 -3.36
C SER A 235 -0.53 -18.31 -3.42
N ASP A 236 -1.25 -18.30 -2.28
CA ASP A 236 -2.52 -17.64 -2.08
C ASP A 236 -2.37 -16.47 -1.10
N LEU A 237 -3.27 -15.51 -1.19
CA LEU A 237 -3.44 -14.46 -0.20
C LEU A 237 -4.28 -14.93 0.97
N TYR A 238 -3.81 -14.60 2.18
CA TYR A 238 -4.48 -14.87 3.45
C TYR A 238 -4.61 -13.59 4.26
N VAL A 239 -5.66 -13.50 5.06
CA VAL A 239 -5.85 -12.41 6.02
C VAL A 239 -5.91 -12.94 7.44
N TYR A 240 -5.29 -12.20 8.37
CA TYR A 240 -5.42 -12.36 9.80
C TYR A 240 -6.14 -11.13 10.36
N PHE A 241 -7.09 -11.32 11.25
CA PHE A 241 -7.75 -10.23 11.96
C PHE A 241 -7.27 -10.17 13.41
N LYS A 242 -7.12 -8.94 13.92
CA LYS A 242 -6.81 -8.74 15.34
C LYS A 242 -8.04 -9.00 16.17
N LYS A 243 -7.93 -9.88 17.16
CA LYS A 243 -9.00 -10.15 18.13
C LYS A 243 -9.00 -9.14 19.27
N LYS A 244 -10.06 -9.11 20.08
CA LYS A 244 -10.19 -8.20 21.23
C LYS A 244 -9.10 -8.40 22.29
N ASP A 245 -8.57 -9.61 22.42
CA ASP A 245 -7.46 -9.96 23.31
C ASP A 245 -6.08 -9.57 22.77
N GLY A 246 -6.02 -8.97 21.59
CA GLY A 246 -4.78 -8.58 20.92
C GLY A 246 -4.13 -9.69 20.08
N ALA A 247 -4.56 -10.92 20.17
CA ALA A 247 -4.03 -12.01 19.35
C ALA A 247 -4.56 -11.95 17.91
N TRP A 248 -3.84 -12.55 16.98
CA TRP A 248 -4.30 -12.76 15.62
C TRP A 248 -5.27 -13.96 15.53
N THR A 249 -6.16 -13.91 14.55
CA THR A 249 -6.98 -15.09 14.21
C THR A 249 -6.10 -16.19 13.61
N LYS A 250 -6.66 -17.34 13.33
CA LYS A 250 -6.13 -18.29 12.35
C LYS A 250 -6.08 -17.62 10.96
N PRO A 251 -5.20 -18.08 10.05
CA PRO A 251 -5.18 -17.58 8.68
C PRO A 251 -6.52 -17.87 7.97
N ILE A 252 -7.02 -16.87 7.27
CA ILE A 252 -8.26 -16.99 6.49
C ILE A 252 -7.87 -16.78 5.03
N ASN A 253 -7.98 -17.82 4.20
CA ASN A 253 -7.77 -17.73 2.76
C ASN A 253 -8.77 -16.74 2.15
N LEU A 254 -8.34 -15.85 1.25
CA LEU A 254 -9.22 -14.89 0.60
C LEU A 254 -10.23 -15.55 -0.35
N GLY A 255 -10.10 -16.86 -0.57
CA GLY A 255 -11.03 -17.67 -1.34
C GLY A 255 -10.85 -17.55 -2.85
N THR A 256 -11.52 -18.43 -3.58
CA THR A 256 -11.40 -18.56 -5.05
C THR A 256 -11.91 -17.35 -5.83
N THR A 257 -12.57 -16.41 -5.17
CA THR A 257 -12.94 -15.13 -5.79
C THR A 257 -11.72 -14.23 -5.98
N VAL A 258 -10.77 -14.26 -5.03
CA VAL A 258 -9.55 -13.46 -5.06
C VAL A 258 -8.36 -14.29 -5.51
N ASN A 259 -8.14 -15.45 -4.90
CA ASN A 259 -7.07 -16.38 -5.26
C ASN A 259 -7.45 -17.17 -6.51
N SER A 260 -6.51 -17.41 -7.39
CA SER A 260 -6.71 -18.11 -8.67
C SER A 260 -5.92 -19.42 -8.72
N THR A 261 -5.81 -20.01 -9.90
CA THR A 261 -4.92 -21.16 -10.14
C THR A 261 -3.45 -20.77 -10.35
N PHE A 262 -3.13 -19.48 -10.23
CA PHE A 262 -1.78 -18.93 -10.30
C PHE A 262 -1.30 -18.51 -8.90
N ASP A 263 -0.05 -18.01 -8.82
CA ASP A 263 0.44 -17.42 -7.57
C ASP A 263 -0.09 -15.99 -7.40
N GLU A 264 -0.64 -15.68 -6.24
CA GLU A 264 -0.91 -14.33 -5.74
C GLU A 264 0.10 -13.95 -4.67
N THR A 265 0.68 -12.74 -4.77
CA THR A 265 1.75 -12.30 -3.86
C THR A 265 1.77 -10.76 -3.71
N VAL A 266 2.52 -10.29 -2.72
CA VAL A 266 2.84 -8.86 -2.50
C VAL A 266 1.60 -7.97 -2.53
N ALA A 267 0.68 -8.22 -1.60
CA ALA A 267 -0.55 -7.47 -1.47
C ALA A 267 -0.34 -6.13 -0.74
N THR A 268 -1.10 -5.12 -1.14
CA THR A 268 -1.20 -3.82 -0.45
C THR A 268 -2.63 -3.30 -0.55
N VAL A 269 -3.02 -2.40 0.37
CA VAL A 269 -4.30 -1.68 0.28
C VAL A 269 -4.03 -0.21 0.02
N THR A 270 -4.82 0.39 -0.87
CA THR A 270 -4.71 1.81 -1.19
C THR A 270 -4.90 2.69 0.05
N PRO A 271 -4.27 3.88 0.13
CA PRO A 271 -4.35 4.76 1.31
C PRO A 271 -5.77 5.16 1.70
N ASP A 272 -6.70 5.26 0.74
CA ASP A 272 -8.12 5.51 0.99
C ASP A 272 -8.90 4.26 1.47
N GLY A 273 -8.22 3.11 1.59
CA GLY A 273 -8.77 1.87 2.09
C GLY A 273 -9.73 1.14 1.15
N LYS A 274 -9.88 1.58 -0.11
CA LYS A 274 -10.92 1.08 -1.01
C LYS A 274 -10.52 -0.15 -1.81
N TYR A 275 -9.26 -0.29 -2.16
CA TYR A 275 -8.82 -1.35 -3.06
C TYR A 275 -7.64 -2.11 -2.49
N LEU A 276 -7.72 -3.44 -2.58
CA LEU A 276 -6.60 -4.36 -2.42
C LEU A 276 -5.94 -4.50 -3.79
N ILE A 277 -4.64 -4.23 -3.86
CA ILE A 277 -3.80 -4.45 -5.05
C ILE A 277 -2.79 -5.53 -4.71
N PHE A 278 -2.57 -6.44 -5.64
CA PHE A 278 -1.63 -7.56 -5.47
C PHE A 278 -1.05 -7.99 -6.81
N SER A 279 0.05 -8.70 -6.76
CA SER A 279 0.66 -9.29 -7.95
C SER A 279 0.12 -10.68 -8.17
N ARG A 280 -0.30 -10.98 -9.41
CA ARG A 280 -0.70 -12.33 -9.84
C ARG A 280 0.22 -12.79 -10.95
N ARG A 281 0.71 -14.02 -10.84
CA ARG A 281 1.42 -14.67 -11.93
C ARG A 281 0.46 -14.92 -13.10
N THR A 282 0.94 -14.75 -14.31
CA THR A 282 0.18 -14.99 -15.53
C THR A 282 0.83 -16.10 -16.33
N GLU A 283 0.19 -16.52 -17.42
CA GLU A 283 0.80 -17.39 -18.41
C GLU A 283 2.12 -16.76 -18.89
N GLY A 284 3.20 -17.55 -18.97
CA GLY A 284 4.54 -17.06 -19.29
C GLY A 284 5.38 -16.59 -18.10
N ASN A 285 4.93 -16.85 -16.85
CA ASN A 285 5.64 -16.56 -15.60
C ASN A 285 5.84 -15.07 -15.24
N ALA A 286 5.26 -14.14 -15.96
CA ALA A 286 5.24 -12.75 -15.57
C ALA A 286 4.24 -12.49 -14.43
N LEU A 287 4.51 -11.48 -13.62
CA LEU A 287 3.59 -10.98 -12.60
C LEU A 287 2.93 -9.70 -13.12
N ASN A 288 1.60 -9.62 -13.05
CA ASN A 288 0.88 -8.38 -13.30
C ASN A 288 0.14 -7.92 -12.04
N LEU A 289 -0.08 -6.61 -11.92
CA LEU A 289 -0.89 -6.06 -10.85
C LEU A 289 -2.37 -6.30 -11.10
N TYR A 290 -3.06 -6.82 -10.09
CA TYR A 290 -4.51 -6.98 -10.04
C TYR A 290 -5.06 -6.16 -8.89
N TRP A 291 -6.27 -5.70 -9.00
CA TRP A 291 -6.96 -4.98 -7.95
C TRP A 291 -8.39 -5.45 -7.76
N VAL A 292 -8.91 -5.28 -6.54
CA VAL A 292 -10.24 -5.70 -6.13
C VAL A 292 -10.74 -4.79 -4.99
N SER A 293 -12.06 -4.63 -4.85
CA SER A 293 -12.64 -3.90 -3.71
C SER A 293 -12.25 -4.56 -2.38
N THR A 294 -11.85 -3.76 -1.37
CA THR A 294 -11.59 -4.25 0.01
C THR A 294 -12.85 -4.79 0.71
N GLU A 295 -14.01 -4.66 0.12
CA GLU A 295 -15.22 -5.34 0.61
C GLU A 295 -15.02 -6.86 0.75
N VAL A 296 -14.13 -7.47 -0.04
CA VAL A 296 -13.78 -8.90 0.11
C VAL A 296 -13.23 -9.17 1.51
N ILE A 297 -12.37 -8.29 2.05
CA ILE A 297 -11.80 -8.39 3.40
C ILE A 297 -12.87 -8.14 4.45
N SER A 298 -13.68 -7.10 4.27
CA SER A 298 -14.77 -6.74 5.17
C SER A 298 -15.81 -7.86 5.33
N LYS A 299 -16.16 -8.54 4.23
CA LYS A 299 -17.06 -9.69 4.24
C LYS A 299 -16.46 -10.88 5.01
N LEU A 300 -15.18 -11.17 4.81
CA LEU A 300 -14.49 -12.21 5.56
C LEU A 300 -14.46 -11.90 7.06
N LYS A 301 -14.16 -10.65 7.44
CA LYS A 301 -14.18 -10.19 8.83
C LYS A 301 -15.56 -10.37 9.47
N MET A 302 -16.62 -9.93 8.81
CA MET A 302 -18.00 -10.09 9.29
C MET A 302 -18.37 -11.55 9.47
N ASN A 303 -18.02 -12.41 8.51
CA ASN A 303 -18.35 -13.83 8.56
C ASN A 303 -17.58 -14.56 9.68
N TYR A 304 -16.35 -14.16 9.95
CA TYR A 304 -15.54 -14.74 11.02
C TYR A 304 -16.08 -14.41 12.42
N PHE A 305 -16.41 -13.14 12.66
CA PHE A 305 -16.84 -12.69 13.99
C PHE A 305 -18.35 -12.79 14.26
N LYS A 306 -19.16 -13.18 13.25
CA LYS A 306 -20.59 -13.53 13.46
C LYS A 306 -20.80 -14.95 13.98
N LYS A 307 -19.79 -15.80 13.91
CA LYS A 307 -19.81 -17.17 14.45
C LYS A 307 -19.46 -17.13 15.94
#